data_144fb46aeee633f0badec2a2b62d6451
#
_entry.id   144fb46aeee633f0badec2a2b62d6451
#
_cell.length_a   1.000
_cell.length_b   1.000
_cell.length_c   1.000
_cell.angle_alpha   90.00
_cell.angle_beta   90.00
_cell.angle_gamma   90.00
#
_symmetry.space_group_name_H-M   'P 1'
#
loop_
_entity.id
_entity.type
_entity.pdbx_description
1 polymer ?
#
loop_
_entity_poly.entity_id
_entity_poly.type
_entity_poly.pdbx_seq_one_letter_code
_entity_poly.pdbx_strand_id
1 'polypeptide(L)'
;MPRRVRVLASLAAAVLLAAGVTWALYGSSWLRVEKVTASGTEVLTPEQVLGAAAVPVGAPLVSVDTDEIAGRVRARLPRIDSVDVVRSWPHGITLKVTERKPVLLIKKDGQFVEVDSSGVRFDTVRQAPAHVPVLELAAEGSPSARRFDGERLLREAVGIAGSLPEAVSKETLQVTVRSYDSVVLQLTRGRTVVWGSGELGEAKGRALTALLKASPKADHFDVSVPTAPAVSGS
;
A
#
# COMPACT_ATOMS: atom_id res chain seq x y z
N MET A 1 4.44 -12.86 -65.17
CA MET A 1 3.75 -11.65 -64.64
C MET A 1 4.82 -10.61 -64.36
N PRO A 2 4.67 -9.37 -64.86
CA PRO A 2 5.64 -8.31 -64.61
C PRO A 2 5.77 -8.00 -63.11
N ARG A 3 6.98 -7.71 -62.66
CA ARG A 3 7.31 -7.44 -61.26
C ARG A 3 6.37 -6.40 -60.59
N ARG A 4 5.91 -5.41 -61.38
CA ARG A 4 4.96 -4.36 -60.93
C ARG A 4 3.60 -4.94 -60.56
N VAL A 5 3.07 -5.92 -61.30
CA VAL A 5 1.77 -6.57 -61.01
C VAL A 5 1.83 -7.38 -59.72
N ARG A 6 2.96 -8.07 -59.46
CA ARG A 6 3.15 -8.78 -58.16
C ARG A 6 3.20 -7.83 -56.98
N VAL A 7 3.92 -6.70 -57.13
CA VAL A 7 3.99 -5.66 -56.07
C VAL A 7 2.62 -5.08 -55.82
N LEU A 8 1.85 -4.70 -56.82
CA LEU A 8 0.50 -4.20 -56.68
C LEU A 8 -0.45 -5.20 -56.03
N ALA A 9 -0.37 -6.46 -56.45
CA ALA A 9 -1.17 -7.51 -55.87
C ALA A 9 -0.83 -7.77 -54.39
N SER A 10 0.46 -7.74 -54.01
CA SER A 10 0.91 -7.85 -52.60
C SER A 10 0.41 -6.67 -51.74
N LEU A 11 0.46 -5.46 -52.30
CA LEU A 11 0.01 -4.25 -51.62
C LEU A 11 -1.52 -4.27 -51.41
N ALA A 12 -2.30 -4.70 -52.42
CA ALA A 12 -3.75 -4.87 -52.31
C ALA A 12 -4.10 -5.93 -51.25
N ALA A 13 -3.41 -7.09 -51.28
CA ALA A 13 -3.59 -8.13 -50.27
C ALA A 13 -3.29 -7.64 -48.84
N ALA A 14 -2.21 -6.88 -48.66
CA ALA A 14 -1.86 -6.29 -47.35
C ALA A 14 -2.93 -5.30 -46.86
N VAL A 15 -3.48 -4.46 -47.75
CA VAL A 15 -4.56 -3.53 -47.41
C VAL A 15 -5.84 -4.26 -47.01
N LEU A 16 -6.23 -5.29 -47.78
CA LEU A 16 -7.40 -6.12 -47.44
C LEU A 16 -7.24 -6.85 -46.12
N LEU A 17 -6.04 -7.36 -45.84
CA LEU A 17 -5.74 -8.02 -44.58
C LEU A 17 -5.79 -7.03 -43.41
N ALA A 18 -5.23 -5.85 -43.54
CA ALA A 18 -5.31 -4.78 -42.57
C ALA A 18 -6.75 -4.34 -42.29
N ALA A 19 -7.54 -4.15 -43.34
CA ALA A 19 -8.97 -3.85 -43.24
C ALA A 19 -9.76 -4.94 -42.54
N GLY A 20 -9.47 -6.19 -42.85
CA GLY A 20 -10.09 -7.38 -42.21
C GLY A 20 -9.75 -7.48 -40.74
N VAL A 21 -8.48 -7.26 -40.36
CA VAL A 21 -8.03 -7.24 -38.95
C VAL A 21 -8.70 -6.08 -38.19
N THR A 22 -8.72 -4.88 -38.77
CA THR A 22 -9.36 -3.73 -38.15
C THR A 22 -10.85 -3.96 -37.93
N TRP A 23 -11.54 -4.52 -38.92
CA TRP A 23 -12.95 -4.91 -38.81
C TRP A 23 -13.16 -5.98 -37.72
N ALA A 24 -12.30 -6.99 -37.64
CA ALA A 24 -12.37 -8.03 -36.62
C ALA A 24 -12.20 -7.45 -35.20
N LEU A 25 -11.26 -6.53 -35.00
CA LEU A 25 -10.95 -5.92 -33.68
C LEU A 25 -12.03 -4.93 -33.22
N TYR A 26 -12.60 -4.14 -34.12
CA TYR A 26 -13.53 -3.05 -33.77
C TYR A 26 -14.99 -3.38 -34.11
N GLY A 27 -15.26 -4.14 -35.18
CA GLY A 27 -16.59 -4.43 -35.70
C GLY A 27 -17.18 -5.75 -35.24
N SER A 28 -16.34 -6.72 -34.88
CA SER A 28 -16.80 -8.04 -34.46
C SER A 28 -17.50 -7.99 -33.10
N SER A 29 -18.63 -8.68 -33.00
CA SER A 29 -19.30 -8.89 -31.72
C SER A 29 -18.50 -9.82 -30.77
N TRP A 30 -17.64 -10.66 -31.34
CA TRP A 30 -16.86 -11.65 -30.59
C TRP A 30 -15.72 -11.04 -29.72
N LEU A 31 -15.19 -9.88 -30.11
CA LEU A 31 -14.10 -9.20 -29.40
C LEU A 31 -14.60 -8.02 -28.56
N ARG A 32 -15.77 -8.17 -27.94
CA ARG A 32 -16.36 -7.18 -27.03
C ARG A 32 -16.19 -7.58 -25.56
N VAL A 33 -16.17 -6.58 -24.70
CA VAL A 33 -16.13 -6.82 -23.25
C VAL A 33 -17.46 -7.42 -22.80
N GLU A 34 -17.45 -8.67 -22.39
CA GLU A 34 -18.62 -9.37 -21.82
C GLU A 34 -18.43 -9.64 -20.32
N LYS A 35 -17.20 -9.96 -19.91
CA LYS A 35 -16.88 -10.34 -18.54
C LYS A 35 -15.82 -9.43 -17.95
N VAL A 36 -16.11 -8.90 -16.75
CA VAL A 36 -15.15 -8.14 -15.96
C VAL A 36 -14.99 -8.83 -14.61
N THR A 37 -13.75 -9.05 -14.19
CA THR A 37 -13.44 -9.71 -12.93
C THR A 37 -12.45 -8.89 -12.14
N ALA A 38 -12.54 -8.93 -10.79
CA ALA A 38 -11.57 -8.36 -9.88
C ALA A 38 -10.97 -9.46 -9.02
N SER A 39 -9.69 -9.35 -8.70
CA SER A 39 -8.93 -10.28 -7.86
C SER A 39 -7.90 -9.54 -7.01
N GLY A 40 -7.46 -10.15 -5.90
CA GLY A 40 -6.48 -9.54 -4.98
C GLY A 40 -7.14 -8.64 -3.91
N THR A 41 -8.46 -8.66 -3.79
CA THR A 41 -9.20 -7.97 -2.74
C THR A 41 -9.07 -8.73 -1.41
N GLU A 42 -8.84 -8.01 -0.32
CA GLU A 42 -8.76 -8.52 1.06
C GLU A 42 -9.86 -7.91 1.95
N VAL A 43 -9.99 -6.59 1.95
CA VAL A 43 -10.98 -5.81 2.71
C VAL A 43 -12.09 -5.29 1.79
N LEU A 44 -11.72 -4.82 0.61
CA LEU A 44 -12.69 -4.41 -0.41
C LEU A 44 -13.37 -5.62 -1.01
N THR A 45 -14.64 -5.46 -1.41
CA THR A 45 -15.31 -6.50 -2.18
C THR A 45 -15.00 -6.36 -3.68
N PRO A 46 -15.02 -7.47 -4.44
CA PRO A 46 -14.87 -7.40 -5.90
C PRO A 46 -15.87 -6.45 -6.55
N GLU A 47 -17.11 -6.39 -6.05
CA GLU A 47 -18.19 -5.53 -6.56
C GLU A 47 -17.85 -4.04 -6.38
N GLN A 48 -17.23 -3.67 -5.26
CA GLN A 48 -16.77 -2.30 -5.04
C GLN A 48 -15.70 -1.89 -6.06
N VAL A 49 -14.75 -2.79 -6.32
CA VAL A 49 -13.70 -2.56 -7.33
C VAL A 49 -14.29 -2.46 -8.73
N LEU A 50 -15.18 -3.37 -9.11
CA LEU A 50 -15.86 -3.36 -10.41
C LEU A 50 -16.71 -2.10 -10.60
N GLY A 51 -17.44 -1.68 -9.57
CA GLY A 51 -18.22 -0.44 -9.58
C GLY A 51 -17.35 0.81 -9.72
N ALA A 52 -16.18 0.84 -9.04
CA ALA A 52 -15.23 1.94 -9.18
C ALA A 52 -14.57 1.97 -10.56
N ALA A 53 -14.28 0.81 -11.14
CA ALA A 53 -13.66 0.68 -12.46
C ALA A 53 -14.56 1.19 -13.58
N ALA A 54 -15.88 0.98 -13.47
CA ALA A 54 -16.88 1.38 -14.48
C ALA A 54 -16.44 1.02 -15.90
N VAL A 55 -16.05 -0.26 -16.09
CA VAL A 55 -15.59 -0.77 -17.40
C VAL A 55 -16.75 -0.74 -18.39
N PRO A 56 -16.57 -0.23 -19.62
CA PRO A 56 -17.63 -0.17 -20.61
C PRO A 56 -17.92 -1.57 -21.19
N VAL A 57 -18.87 -2.29 -20.61
CA VAL A 57 -19.34 -3.59 -21.11
C VAL A 57 -19.97 -3.40 -22.49
N GLY A 58 -19.68 -4.31 -23.42
CA GLY A 58 -20.11 -4.25 -24.82
C GLY A 58 -19.21 -3.42 -25.74
N ALA A 59 -18.25 -2.67 -25.22
CA ALA A 59 -17.26 -1.97 -26.05
C ALA A 59 -16.25 -2.97 -26.67
N PRO A 60 -15.65 -2.66 -27.83
CA PRO A 60 -14.55 -3.44 -28.38
C PRO A 60 -13.40 -3.53 -27.38
N LEU A 61 -12.90 -4.75 -27.10
CA LEU A 61 -11.88 -4.99 -26.10
C LEU A 61 -10.58 -4.19 -26.34
N VAL A 62 -10.26 -4.00 -27.62
CA VAL A 62 -9.06 -3.24 -28.05
C VAL A 62 -9.17 -1.74 -27.75
N SER A 63 -10.39 -1.18 -27.73
CA SER A 63 -10.63 0.25 -27.49
C SER A 63 -10.72 0.65 -26.02
N VAL A 64 -10.72 -0.34 -25.11
CA VAL A 64 -10.79 -0.06 -23.66
C VAL A 64 -9.44 0.50 -23.19
N ASP A 65 -9.45 1.69 -22.64
CA ASP A 65 -8.26 2.30 -22.02
C ASP A 65 -8.04 1.72 -20.62
N THR A 66 -7.03 0.88 -20.51
CA THR A 66 -6.69 0.19 -19.25
C THR A 66 -6.10 1.14 -18.21
N ASP A 67 -5.35 2.16 -18.65
CA ASP A 67 -4.68 3.11 -17.77
C ASP A 67 -5.70 4.09 -17.19
N GLU A 68 -6.67 4.54 -18.00
CA GLU A 68 -7.78 5.36 -17.52
C GLU A 68 -8.59 4.63 -16.44
N ILE A 69 -8.90 3.34 -16.67
CA ILE A 69 -9.62 2.51 -15.68
C ILE A 69 -8.79 2.39 -14.39
N ALA A 70 -7.49 2.09 -14.51
CA ALA A 70 -6.59 1.99 -13.35
C ALA A 70 -6.54 3.32 -12.56
N GLY A 71 -6.44 4.44 -13.26
CA GLY A 71 -6.48 5.78 -12.66
C GLY A 71 -7.79 6.04 -11.91
N ARG A 72 -8.92 5.69 -12.52
CA ARG A 72 -10.27 5.86 -11.95
C ARG A 72 -10.46 5.02 -10.68
N VAL A 73 -10.02 3.78 -10.69
CA VAL A 73 -10.10 2.87 -9.53
C VAL A 73 -9.29 3.45 -8.36
N ARG A 74 -8.04 3.85 -8.58
CA ARG A 74 -7.20 4.45 -7.53
C ARG A 74 -7.76 5.75 -6.97
N ALA A 75 -8.37 6.56 -7.82
CA ALA A 75 -8.98 7.84 -7.39
C ALA A 75 -10.24 7.63 -6.54
N ARG A 76 -11.02 6.58 -6.81
CA ARG A 76 -12.28 6.28 -6.10
C ARG A 76 -12.10 5.41 -4.86
N LEU A 77 -11.06 4.60 -4.84
CA LEU A 77 -10.76 3.65 -3.76
C LEU A 77 -9.33 3.88 -3.22
N PRO A 78 -9.12 4.84 -2.30
CA PRO A 78 -7.79 5.16 -1.77
C PRO A 78 -7.11 3.98 -1.07
N ARG A 79 -7.88 2.97 -0.60
CA ARG A 79 -7.36 1.70 -0.06
C ARG A 79 -6.58 0.88 -1.09
N ILE A 80 -6.76 1.13 -2.37
CA ILE A 80 -6.00 0.44 -3.42
C ILE A 80 -4.63 1.12 -3.58
N ASP A 81 -3.57 0.34 -3.38
CA ASP A 81 -2.20 0.76 -3.65
C ASP A 81 -1.89 0.72 -5.13
N SER A 82 -2.15 -0.43 -5.75
CA SER A 82 -1.94 -0.62 -7.18
C SER A 82 -3.07 -1.43 -7.80
N VAL A 83 -3.32 -1.19 -9.08
CA VAL A 83 -4.25 -1.96 -9.90
C VAL A 83 -3.66 -2.18 -11.28
N ASP A 84 -3.66 -3.42 -11.69
CA ASP A 84 -3.24 -3.86 -13.02
C ASP A 84 -4.47 -4.32 -13.80
N VAL A 85 -4.79 -3.62 -14.88
CA VAL A 85 -5.96 -3.88 -15.72
C VAL A 85 -5.52 -4.63 -16.96
N VAL A 86 -5.85 -5.91 -17.02
CA VAL A 86 -5.41 -6.84 -18.06
C VAL A 86 -6.58 -7.23 -18.96
N ARG A 87 -6.37 -7.13 -20.28
CA ARG A 87 -7.31 -7.68 -21.26
C ARG A 87 -7.18 -9.20 -21.30
N SER A 88 -8.25 -9.89 -20.96
CA SER A 88 -8.36 -11.35 -20.98
C SER A 88 -9.11 -11.78 -22.26
N TRP A 89 -8.35 -11.91 -23.34
CA TRP A 89 -8.90 -12.27 -24.64
C TRP A 89 -9.67 -13.60 -24.59
N PRO A 90 -10.79 -13.73 -25.38
CA PRO A 90 -11.27 -12.81 -26.41
C PRO A 90 -12.25 -11.71 -25.90
N HIS A 91 -12.85 -11.82 -24.72
CA HIS A 91 -13.95 -10.94 -24.31
C HIS A 91 -13.95 -10.55 -22.81
N GLY A 92 -12.80 -10.60 -22.17
CA GLY A 92 -12.67 -10.34 -20.75
C GLY A 92 -11.75 -9.17 -20.38
N ILE A 93 -12.01 -8.56 -19.22
CA ILE A 93 -11.07 -7.66 -18.52
C ILE A 93 -10.93 -8.17 -17.09
N THR A 94 -9.69 -8.26 -16.64
CA THR A 94 -9.35 -8.64 -15.26
C THR A 94 -8.63 -7.49 -14.57
N LEU A 95 -9.18 -7.06 -13.44
CA LEU A 95 -8.53 -6.12 -12.53
C LEU A 95 -7.81 -6.91 -11.43
N LYS A 96 -6.49 -6.80 -11.39
CA LYS A 96 -5.67 -7.34 -10.31
C LYS A 96 -5.33 -6.19 -9.38
N VAL A 97 -5.86 -6.21 -8.17
CA VAL A 97 -5.64 -5.14 -7.20
C VAL A 97 -4.71 -5.58 -6.07
N THR A 98 -3.96 -4.62 -5.56
CA THR A 98 -3.21 -4.77 -4.31
C THR A 98 -3.72 -3.70 -3.36
N GLU A 99 -4.21 -4.11 -2.20
CA GLU A 99 -4.68 -3.19 -1.17
C GLU A 99 -3.53 -2.69 -0.31
N ARG A 100 -3.63 -1.43 0.16
CA ARG A 100 -2.71 -0.86 1.14
C ARG A 100 -2.86 -1.59 2.47
N LYS A 101 -1.74 -1.86 3.12
CA LYS A 101 -1.71 -2.44 4.46
C LYS A 101 -1.35 -1.36 5.47
N PRO A 102 -2.15 -1.17 6.52
CA PRO A 102 -1.82 -0.18 7.54
C PRO A 102 -0.59 -0.63 8.35
N VAL A 103 0.32 0.29 8.59
CA VAL A 103 1.48 0.12 9.47
C VAL A 103 1.38 0.96 10.72
N LEU A 104 0.57 2.04 10.68
CA LEU A 104 0.26 2.92 11.79
C LEU A 104 -1.19 3.40 11.72
N LEU A 105 -1.73 3.76 12.87
CA LEU A 105 -3.05 4.37 13.02
C LEU A 105 -2.91 5.76 13.65
N ILE A 106 -3.60 6.75 13.09
CA ILE A 106 -3.73 8.07 13.71
C ILE A 106 -5.11 8.17 14.33
N LYS A 107 -5.19 8.37 15.65
CA LYS A 107 -6.47 8.59 16.33
C LYS A 107 -6.97 10.00 16.06
N LYS A 108 -8.17 10.12 15.49
CA LYS A 108 -8.83 11.39 15.18
C LYS A 108 -10.33 11.27 15.41
N ASP A 109 -10.91 12.16 16.18
CA ASP A 109 -12.37 12.26 16.41
C ASP A 109 -13.03 10.93 16.83
N GLY A 110 -12.33 10.13 17.64
CA GLY A 110 -12.81 8.83 18.11
C GLY A 110 -12.73 7.69 17.07
N GLN A 111 -12.15 7.96 15.91
CA GLN A 111 -11.87 7.00 14.83
C GLN A 111 -10.37 6.83 14.62
N PHE A 112 -9.99 5.87 13.77
CA PHE A 112 -8.61 5.57 13.44
C PHE A 112 -8.39 5.77 11.94
N VAL A 113 -7.47 6.67 11.59
CA VAL A 113 -7.03 6.87 10.21
C VAL A 113 -5.88 5.90 9.95
N GLU A 114 -6.04 5.03 8.97
CA GLU A 114 -5.04 4.05 8.56
C GLU A 114 -3.96 4.70 7.69
N VAL A 115 -2.69 4.42 8.02
CA VAL A 115 -1.51 4.94 7.32
C VAL A 115 -0.66 3.77 6.85
N ASP A 116 -0.29 3.78 5.57
CA ASP A 116 0.55 2.76 4.95
C ASP A 116 2.06 3.02 5.13
N SER A 117 2.88 2.10 4.63
CA SER A 117 4.35 2.18 4.66
C SER A 117 4.95 3.37 3.89
N SER A 118 4.17 4.04 3.05
CA SER A 118 4.57 5.25 2.32
C SER A 118 4.13 6.54 3.04
N GLY A 119 3.41 6.42 4.17
CA GLY A 119 2.85 7.55 4.91
C GLY A 119 1.52 8.05 4.35
N VAL A 120 0.91 7.32 3.41
CA VAL A 120 -0.40 7.70 2.82
C VAL A 120 -1.50 7.34 3.80
N ARG A 121 -2.34 8.33 4.13
CA ARG A 121 -3.59 8.13 4.89
C ARG A 121 -4.66 7.69 3.89
N PHE A 122 -5.13 6.46 4.01
CA PHE A 122 -5.95 5.87 2.95
C PHE A 122 -7.35 5.44 3.38
N ASP A 123 -7.59 5.23 4.67
CA ASP A 123 -8.92 4.86 5.16
C ASP A 123 -9.16 5.37 6.59
N THR A 124 -10.43 5.36 7.02
CA THR A 124 -10.83 5.71 8.38
C THR A 124 -11.79 4.67 8.92
N VAL A 125 -11.38 4.01 10.00
CA VAL A 125 -12.12 2.91 10.61
C VAL A 125 -12.54 3.25 12.06
N ARG A 126 -13.64 2.68 12.51
CA ARG A 126 -14.15 2.89 13.89
C ARG A 126 -13.41 2.05 14.92
N GLN A 127 -12.90 0.90 14.50
CA GLN A 127 -12.16 -0.02 15.37
C GLN A 127 -10.74 -0.18 14.83
N ALA A 128 -9.75 -0.10 15.71
CA ALA A 128 -8.36 -0.31 15.34
C ALA A 128 -8.17 -1.75 14.85
N PRO A 129 -7.58 -1.96 13.68
CA PRO A 129 -7.13 -3.28 13.24
C PRO A 129 -6.15 -3.89 14.25
N ALA A 130 -6.22 -5.21 14.43
CA ALA A 130 -5.31 -5.92 15.33
C ALA A 130 -3.85 -5.78 14.87
N HIS A 131 -2.95 -5.65 15.83
CA HIS A 131 -1.49 -5.58 15.60
C HIS A 131 -1.01 -4.38 14.75
N VAL A 132 -1.80 -3.33 14.67
CA VAL A 132 -1.38 -2.05 14.07
C VAL A 132 -1.27 -1.01 15.16
N PRO A 133 -0.07 -0.46 15.44
CA PRO A 133 0.14 0.47 16.54
C PRO A 133 -0.50 1.83 16.27
N VAL A 134 -0.94 2.49 17.34
CA VAL A 134 -1.46 3.86 17.28
C VAL A 134 -0.29 4.85 17.37
N LEU A 135 -0.24 5.79 16.44
CA LEU A 135 0.70 6.91 16.50
C LEU A 135 0.17 8.01 17.44
N GLU A 136 1.00 8.39 18.38
CA GLU A 136 0.80 9.58 19.21
C GLU A 136 1.91 10.59 18.92
N LEU A 137 1.53 11.75 18.41
CA LEU A 137 2.44 12.86 18.23
C LEU A 137 2.35 13.74 19.48
N ALA A 138 3.24 13.52 20.45
CA ALA A 138 3.30 14.30 21.69
C ALA A 138 3.96 15.68 21.48
N ALA A 139 4.08 16.11 20.23
CA ALA A 139 4.77 17.33 19.84
C ALA A 139 3.91 18.59 19.96
N GLU A 140 2.61 18.49 20.19
CA GLU A 140 1.75 19.67 20.40
C GLU A 140 2.20 20.46 21.63
N GLY A 141 2.80 21.61 21.38
CA GLY A 141 3.33 22.51 22.43
C GLY A 141 4.84 22.41 22.71
N SER A 142 5.56 21.44 22.16
CA SER A 142 7.01 21.35 22.33
C SER A 142 7.77 22.30 21.38
N PRO A 143 9.00 22.77 21.75
CA PRO A 143 9.86 23.50 20.81
C PRO A 143 10.18 22.72 19.54
N SER A 144 10.15 21.39 19.59
CA SER A 144 10.38 20.49 18.45
C SER A 144 9.22 20.54 17.46
N ALA A 145 7.96 20.68 17.89
CA ALA A 145 6.79 20.80 17.02
C ALA A 145 6.83 22.07 16.15
N ARG A 146 7.51 23.12 16.61
CA ARG A 146 7.72 24.35 15.83
C ARG A 146 8.82 24.20 14.78
N ARG A 147 9.67 23.20 14.91
CA ARG A 147 10.86 22.96 14.06
C ARG A 147 10.66 21.87 13.02
N PHE A 148 9.79 20.91 13.29
CA PHE A 148 9.53 19.76 12.42
C PHE A 148 8.06 19.73 12.02
N ASP A 149 7.80 19.72 10.72
CA ASP A 149 6.48 19.52 10.16
C ASP A 149 5.92 18.14 10.59
N GLY A 150 4.65 18.08 10.97
CA GLY A 150 3.98 16.85 11.38
C GLY A 150 4.10 15.72 10.36
N GLU A 151 4.17 16.06 9.06
CA GLU A 151 4.39 15.08 7.99
C GLU A 151 5.80 14.44 8.05
N ARG A 152 6.79 15.18 8.51
CA ARG A 152 8.14 14.63 8.71
C ARG A 152 8.17 13.66 9.88
N LEU A 153 7.51 14.02 10.99
CA LEU A 153 7.40 13.13 12.16
C LEU A 153 6.59 11.87 11.84
N LEU A 154 5.54 12.00 11.00
CA LEU A 154 4.80 10.85 10.52
C LEU A 154 5.67 9.90 9.68
N ARG A 155 6.46 10.43 8.75
CA ARG A 155 7.39 9.61 7.94
C ARG A 155 8.42 8.89 8.80
N GLU A 156 8.92 9.55 9.85
CA GLU A 156 9.84 8.94 10.82
C GLU A 156 9.17 7.78 11.56
N ALA A 157 7.95 8.00 12.07
CA ALA A 157 7.17 6.97 12.75
C ALA A 157 6.87 5.77 11.84
N VAL A 158 6.52 6.03 10.58
CA VAL A 158 6.27 4.98 9.55
C VAL A 158 7.56 4.20 9.29
N GLY A 159 8.70 4.87 9.14
CA GLY A 159 10.00 4.22 8.95
C GLY A 159 10.38 3.32 10.13
N ILE A 160 10.14 3.79 11.36
CA ILE A 160 10.37 3.00 12.58
C ILE A 160 9.43 1.80 12.60
N ALA A 161 8.13 1.99 12.41
CA ALA A 161 7.15 0.89 12.40
C ALA A 161 7.51 -0.19 11.36
N GLY A 162 7.95 0.25 10.17
CA GLY A 162 8.39 -0.66 9.10
C GLY A 162 9.71 -1.38 9.38
N SER A 163 10.57 -0.86 10.28
CA SER A 163 11.84 -1.47 10.68
C SER A 163 11.72 -2.44 11.84
N LEU A 164 10.55 -2.50 12.50
CA LEU A 164 10.33 -3.41 13.63
C LEU A 164 10.32 -4.86 13.14
N PRO A 165 11.03 -5.78 13.84
CA PRO A 165 10.86 -7.20 13.61
C PRO A 165 9.40 -7.63 13.82
N GLU A 166 8.92 -8.59 13.05
CA GLU A 166 7.52 -9.03 13.07
C GLU A 166 7.00 -9.37 14.48
N ALA A 167 7.81 -10.03 15.29
CA ALA A 167 7.46 -10.37 16.67
C ALA A 167 7.26 -9.12 17.55
N VAL A 168 8.10 -8.09 17.36
CA VAL A 168 8.01 -6.81 18.08
C VAL A 168 6.83 -5.99 17.58
N SER A 169 6.64 -5.92 16.25
CA SER A 169 5.54 -5.19 15.62
C SER A 169 4.19 -5.69 16.14
N LYS A 170 3.98 -7.01 16.21
CA LYS A 170 2.74 -7.61 16.73
C LYS A 170 2.45 -7.29 18.21
N GLU A 171 3.48 -6.99 18.99
CA GLU A 171 3.35 -6.62 20.40
C GLU A 171 3.30 -5.10 20.60
N THR A 172 3.61 -4.29 19.58
CA THR A 172 3.59 -2.84 19.68
C THR A 172 2.15 -2.32 19.63
N LEU A 173 1.76 -1.61 20.67
CA LEU A 173 0.42 -1.01 20.80
C LEU A 173 0.42 0.46 20.36
N GLN A 174 1.53 1.18 20.65
CA GLN A 174 1.61 2.61 20.41
C GLN A 174 3.04 3.01 20.06
N VAL A 175 3.16 3.99 19.17
CA VAL A 175 4.40 4.68 18.82
C VAL A 175 4.22 6.15 19.20
N THR A 176 4.93 6.60 20.23
CA THR A 176 4.91 7.99 20.68
C THR A 176 6.12 8.74 20.13
N VAL A 177 5.89 9.76 19.33
CA VAL A 177 6.95 10.62 18.76
C VAL A 177 6.93 11.96 19.46
N ARG A 178 7.99 12.24 20.23
CA ARG A 178 8.20 13.54 20.94
C ARG A 178 9.08 14.49 20.14
N SER A 179 10.08 13.94 19.45
CA SER A 179 10.98 14.64 18.52
C SER A 179 11.56 13.63 17.53
N TYR A 180 12.38 14.10 16.58
CA TYR A 180 13.06 13.24 15.60
C TYR A 180 13.90 12.12 16.23
N ASP A 181 14.51 12.40 17.38
CA ASP A 181 15.41 11.51 18.13
C ASP A 181 14.82 10.96 19.44
N SER A 182 13.53 11.22 19.68
CA SER A 182 12.83 10.80 20.90
C SER A 182 11.55 10.07 20.58
N VAL A 183 11.70 8.83 20.13
CA VAL A 183 10.59 7.90 19.85
C VAL A 183 10.56 6.81 20.91
N VAL A 184 9.37 6.56 21.43
CA VAL A 184 9.09 5.55 22.45
C VAL A 184 8.02 4.61 21.94
N LEU A 185 8.23 3.29 22.11
CA LEU A 185 7.24 2.27 21.80
C LEU A 185 6.61 1.76 23.08
N GLN A 186 5.30 1.63 23.09
CA GLN A 186 4.56 0.90 24.11
C GLN A 186 4.20 -0.48 23.58
N LEU A 187 4.67 -1.50 24.28
CA LEU A 187 4.38 -2.89 23.94
C LEU A 187 3.28 -3.45 24.83
N THR A 188 2.78 -4.61 24.47
CA THR A 188 1.90 -5.41 25.34
C THR A 188 2.54 -5.67 26.70
N ARG A 189 1.72 -5.99 27.70
CA ARG A 189 2.15 -6.26 29.09
C ARG A 189 2.78 -5.05 29.80
N GLY A 190 2.48 -3.81 29.35
CA GLY A 190 2.99 -2.57 29.97
C GLY A 190 4.46 -2.28 29.70
N ARG A 191 5.11 -2.98 28.79
CA ARG A 191 6.52 -2.80 28.46
C ARG A 191 6.72 -1.54 27.64
N THR A 192 7.80 -0.82 27.91
CA THR A 192 8.19 0.41 27.26
C THR A 192 9.57 0.27 26.62
N VAL A 193 9.71 0.79 25.40
CA VAL A 193 10.98 0.76 24.66
C VAL A 193 11.36 2.18 24.25
N VAL A 194 12.52 2.65 24.70
CA VAL A 194 13.15 3.86 24.18
C VAL A 194 13.85 3.49 22.88
N TRP A 195 13.29 3.94 21.76
CA TRP A 195 13.83 3.67 20.41
C TRP A 195 14.81 4.73 19.96
N GLY A 196 14.58 5.99 20.35
CA GLY A 196 15.38 7.14 19.89
C GLY A 196 14.99 7.57 18.47
N SER A 197 15.98 7.72 17.57
CA SER A 197 15.76 8.07 16.15
C SER A 197 15.43 6.85 15.29
N GLY A 198 15.00 7.08 14.04
CA GLY A 198 14.82 6.00 13.04
C GLY A 198 16.10 5.39 12.49
N GLU A 199 17.25 5.99 12.83
CA GLU A 199 18.54 5.50 12.37
C GLU A 199 18.86 4.12 12.94
N LEU A 200 19.56 3.27 12.16
CA LEU A 200 19.97 1.92 12.56
C LEU A 200 18.80 1.02 12.99
N GLY A 201 17.60 1.23 12.43
CA GLY A 201 16.38 0.51 12.81
C GLY A 201 16.52 -1.01 12.89
N GLU A 202 17.14 -1.65 11.88
CA GLU A 202 17.38 -3.08 11.89
C GLU A 202 18.30 -3.54 13.04
N ALA A 203 19.34 -2.77 13.36
CA ALA A 203 20.25 -3.11 14.46
C ALA A 203 19.52 -2.98 15.80
N LYS A 204 18.73 -1.92 15.99
CA LYS A 204 17.87 -1.72 17.18
C LYS A 204 16.84 -2.84 17.32
N GLY A 205 16.20 -3.23 16.21
CA GLY A 205 15.23 -4.33 16.18
C GLY A 205 15.84 -5.67 16.61
N ARG A 206 17.07 -5.98 16.14
CA ARG A 206 17.81 -7.17 16.58
C ARG A 206 18.18 -7.11 18.07
N ALA A 207 18.69 -5.96 18.51
CA ALA A 207 19.04 -5.76 19.92
C ALA A 207 17.80 -5.91 20.83
N LEU A 208 16.68 -5.27 20.47
CA LEU A 208 15.43 -5.38 21.24
C LEU A 208 14.92 -6.83 21.29
N THR A 209 14.95 -7.54 20.17
CA THR A 209 14.53 -8.95 20.12
C THR A 209 15.37 -9.82 21.06
N ALA A 210 16.68 -9.59 21.09
CA ALA A 210 17.59 -10.30 21.99
C ALA A 210 17.31 -9.98 23.47
N LEU A 211 17.08 -8.69 23.80
CA LEU A 211 16.77 -8.26 25.16
C LEU A 211 15.43 -8.80 25.67
N LEU A 212 14.38 -8.74 24.85
CA LEU A 212 13.06 -9.30 25.19
C LEU A 212 13.12 -10.79 25.49
N LYS A 213 13.98 -11.51 24.79
CA LYS A 213 14.22 -12.95 25.01
C LYS A 213 15.07 -13.21 26.25
N ALA A 214 16.10 -12.40 26.50
CA ALA A 214 17.01 -12.57 27.63
C ALA A 214 16.39 -12.12 28.96
N SER A 215 15.52 -11.09 28.93
CA SER A 215 14.92 -10.47 30.11
C SER A 215 13.39 -10.41 30.00
N PRO A 216 12.67 -11.55 30.02
CA PRO A 216 11.22 -11.60 29.77
C PRO A 216 10.37 -10.93 30.86
N LYS A 217 10.93 -10.66 32.04
CA LYS A 217 10.26 -10.01 33.17
C LYS A 217 10.47 -8.49 33.19
N ALA A 218 11.44 -7.98 32.43
CA ALA A 218 11.73 -6.56 32.39
C ALA A 218 10.62 -5.80 31.68
N ASP A 219 10.36 -4.59 32.12
CA ASP A 219 9.31 -3.72 31.61
C ASP A 219 9.84 -2.49 30.88
N HIS A 220 11.14 -2.19 30.99
CA HIS A 220 11.76 -1.05 30.33
C HIS A 220 13.03 -1.46 29.56
N PHE A 221 13.08 -1.08 28.28
CA PHE A 221 14.17 -1.39 27.35
C PHE A 221 14.66 -0.10 26.69
N ASP A 222 15.96 0.06 26.55
CA ASP A 222 16.57 1.16 25.80
C ASP A 222 17.45 0.57 24.70
N VAL A 223 17.06 0.86 23.46
CA VAL A 223 17.79 0.45 22.23
C VAL A 223 18.18 1.68 21.37
N SER A 224 18.09 2.87 21.96
CA SER A 224 18.45 4.13 21.27
C SER A 224 19.89 4.06 20.73
N VAL A 225 20.77 3.36 21.44
CA VAL A 225 22.15 3.03 21.02
C VAL A 225 22.27 1.52 20.91
N PRO A 226 22.16 0.93 19.71
CA PRO A 226 22.08 -0.54 19.54
C PRO A 226 23.36 -1.30 19.91
N THR A 227 24.49 -0.61 20.03
CA THR A 227 25.77 -1.18 20.48
C THR A 227 25.92 -1.24 22.01
N ALA A 228 25.06 -0.51 22.74
CA ALA A 228 25.03 -0.47 24.20
C ALA A 228 23.58 -0.48 24.72
N PRO A 229 22.77 -1.49 24.35
CA PRO A 229 21.38 -1.54 24.76
C PRO A 229 21.27 -1.81 26.26
N ALA A 230 20.23 -1.27 26.90
CA ALA A 230 20.01 -1.39 28.33
C ALA A 230 18.62 -1.95 28.63
N VAL A 231 18.48 -2.54 29.82
CA VAL A 231 17.21 -3.07 30.33
C VAL A 231 17.10 -2.75 31.83
N SER A 232 15.89 -2.38 32.25
CA SER A 232 15.58 -2.14 33.67
C SER A 232 14.14 -2.52 33.98
N GLY A 233 13.83 -2.62 35.27
CA GLY A 233 12.54 -3.10 35.77
C GLY A 233 12.51 -4.63 35.92
N SER A 234 11.76 -5.11 36.90
CA SER A 234 11.58 -6.54 37.18
C SER A 234 10.26 -6.76 37.93
#